data_01e7a7e93289cb8b0f00c7d714535179
#
_entry.id   01e7a7e93289cb8b0f00c7d714535179
#
_cell.length_a   1.000
_cell.length_b   1.000
_cell.length_c   1.000
_cell.angle_alpha   90.00
_cell.angle_beta   90.00
_cell.angle_gamma   90.00
#
_symmetry.space_group_name_H-M   'P 1'
#
loop_
_entity.id
_entity.type
_entity.pdbx_description
1 polymer ?
#
loop_
_entity_poly.entity_id
_entity_poly.type
_entity_poly.pdbx_seq_one_letter_code
_entity_poly.pdbx_strand_id
1 'polypeptide(L)'
;DIEISAGKANVITARTMQDRIRLLRDEVDSLRLSLEELRRTAGHAALTGRGIAVSMYDADGGFVNEEVVQEKDIRDVVNELFAAGAQGIEVGGQRLIATSSIRSAGPQVLVNQRPIPVNPVVTRAVGDPQVLESSLDLIRNSLKRWGIRVEVERYDSLSLPPYRAQ
;
A
#
# COMPACT_ATOMS: atom_id res chain seq x y z
N ASP A 1 65.59 10.02 -5.48
CA ASP A 1 64.54 9.80 -6.48
C ASP A 1 63.61 8.65 -6.12
N ILE A 2 64.13 7.54 -5.53
CA ILE A 2 63.31 6.42 -5.09
C ILE A 2 62.32 6.81 -4.00
N GLU A 3 62.75 7.60 -3.02
CA GLU A 3 61.90 8.13 -1.94
C GLU A 3 60.81 9.02 -2.44
N ILE A 4 61.07 9.89 -3.40
CA ILE A 4 60.09 10.79 -4.02
C ILE A 4 59.05 9.98 -4.82
N SER A 5 59.48 8.97 -5.55
CA SER A 5 58.60 8.05 -6.28
C SER A 5 57.68 7.23 -5.34
N ALA A 6 58.22 6.72 -4.23
CA ALA A 6 57.43 5.98 -3.23
C ALA A 6 56.39 6.91 -2.57
N GLY A 7 56.80 8.14 -2.22
CA GLY A 7 55.86 9.15 -1.66
C GLY A 7 54.70 9.50 -2.60
N LYS A 8 55.01 9.69 -3.89
CA LYS A 8 53.97 9.94 -4.90
C LYS A 8 53.02 8.75 -5.06
N ALA A 9 53.52 7.51 -5.10
CA ALA A 9 52.74 6.30 -5.18
C ALA A 9 51.80 6.17 -3.97
N ASN A 10 52.26 6.46 -2.75
CA ASN A 10 51.45 6.42 -1.53
C ASN A 10 50.34 7.49 -1.55
N VAL A 11 50.60 8.67 -2.05
CA VAL A 11 49.59 9.76 -2.17
C VAL A 11 48.51 9.35 -3.18
N ILE A 12 48.87 8.79 -4.32
CA ILE A 12 47.92 8.30 -5.35
C ILE A 12 47.06 7.17 -4.78
N THR A 13 47.64 6.24 -4.06
CA THR A 13 46.93 5.13 -3.43
C THR A 13 45.93 5.64 -2.40
N ALA A 14 46.32 6.62 -1.56
CA ALA A 14 45.44 7.21 -0.56
C ALA A 14 44.22 7.91 -1.22
N ARG A 15 44.44 8.67 -2.29
CA ARG A 15 43.36 9.32 -3.06
C ARG A 15 42.43 8.28 -3.69
N THR A 16 42.97 7.23 -4.27
CA THR A 16 42.17 6.13 -4.83
C THR A 16 41.29 5.48 -3.77
N MET A 17 41.82 5.27 -2.57
CA MET A 17 41.05 4.76 -1.44
C MET A 17 39.95 5.70 -1.01
N GLN A 18 40.23 7.00 -0.93
CA GLN A 18 39.23 8.00 -0.59
C GLN A 18 38.11 8.06 -1.63
N ASP A 19 38.47 7.97 -2.92
CA ASP A 19 37.49 7.94 -3.99
C ASP A 19 36.61 6.68 -3.91
N ARG A 20 37.20 5.53 -3.60
CA ARG A 20 36.44 4.28 -3.40
C ARG A 20 35.50 4.39 -2.21
N ILE A 21 35.94 5.01 -1.12
CA ILE A 21 35.09 5.23 0.06
C ILE A 21 33.88 6.09 -0.29
N ARG A 22 34.06 7.14 -1.06
CA ARG A 22 32.95 7.99 -1.52
C ARG A 22 31.96 7.22 -2.38
N LEU A 23 32.47 6.45 -3.35
CA LEU A 23 31.61 5.63 -4.22
C LEU A 23 30.83 4.60 -3.42
N LEU A 24 31.47 3.94 -2.45
CA LEU A 24 30.78 2.96 -1.59
C LEU A 24 29.73 3.61 -0.72
N ARG A 25 30.00 4.81 -0.19
CA ARG A 25 29.01 5.56 0.59
C ARG A 25 27.80 5.95 -0.27
N ASP A 26 28.04 6.41 -1.49
CA ASP A 26 26.97 6.77 -2.43
C ASP A 26 26.13 5.54 -2.80
N GLU A 27 26.77 4.38 -3.01
CA GLU A 27 26.06 3.13 -3.25
C GLU A 27 25.22 2.69 -2.05
N VAL A 28 25.74 2.81 -0.84
CA VAL A 28 25.01 2.48 0.39
C VAL A 28 23.80 3.39 0.55
N ASP A 29 23.95 4.70 0.34
CA ASP A 29 22.84 5.65 0.43
C ASP A 29 21.77 5.36 -0.62
N SER A 30 22.18 5.05 -1.85
CA SER A 30 21.27 4.69 -2.94
C SER A 30 20.50 3.40 -2.62
N LEU A 31 21.19 2.38 -2.09
CA LEU A 31 20.56 1.11 -1.69
C LEU A 31 19.58 1.30 -0.54
N ARG A 32 19.89 2.17 0.43
CA ARG A 32 18.98 2.48 1.55
C ARG A 32 17.70 3.13 1.04
N LEU A 33 17.80 4.08 0.12
CA LEU A 33 16.63 4.73 -0.49
C LEU A 33 15.78 3.72 -1.27
N SER A 34 16.42 2.84 -2.04
CA SER A 34 15.73 1.78 -2.76
C SER A 34 15.03 0.80 -1.82
N LEU A 35 15.68 0.44 -0.71
CA LEU A 35 15.09 -0.42 0.30
C LEU A 35 13.86 0.21 0.96
N GLU A 36 13.93 1.49 1.31
CA GLU A 36 12.81 2.22 1.89
C GLU A 36 11.63 2.27 0.93
N GLU A 37 11.88 2.52 -0.35
CA GLU A 37 10.85 2.53 -1.38
C GLU A 37 10.21 1.15 -1.54
N LEU A 38 11.01 0.08 -1.59
CA LEU A 38 10.52 -1.29 -1.66
C LEU A 38 9.69 -1.64 -0.43
N ARG A 39 10.11 -1.23 0.75
CA ARG A 39 9.36 -1.46 1.99
C ARG A 39 8.01 -0.75 1.96
N ARG A 40 7.94 0.49 1.48
CA ARG A 40 6.68 1.21 1.32
C ARG A 40 5.77 0.52 0.31
N THR A 41 6.29 0.15 -0.83
CA THR A 41 5.54 -0.54 -1.89
C THR A 41 5.09 -1.92 -1.46
N ALA A 42 5.95 -2.67 -0.77
CA ALA A 42 5.62 -4.00 -0.25
C ALA A 42 4.69 -3.97 0.97
N GLY A 43 4.44 -2.81 1.55
CA GLY A 43 3.54 -2.66 2.70
C GLY A 43 4.20 -2.75 4.07
N HIS A 44 5.53 -2.81 4.13
CA HIS A 44 6.27 -2.92 5.40
C HIS A 44 6.69 -1.58 5.99
N ALA A 45 6.36 -0.48 5.32
CA ALA A 45 6.57 0.88 5.83
C ALA A 45 5.32 1.71 5.57
N ALA A 46 5.12 2.78 6.34
CA ALA A 46 4.03 3.72 6.13
C ALA A 46 4.12 4.33 4.73
N LEU A 47 2.97 4.58 4.11
CA LEU A 47 2.86 5.17 2.79
C LEU A 47 1.95 6.39 2.86
N THR A 48 2.42 7.52 2.38
CA THR A 48 1.66 8.77 2.35
C THR A 48 1.58 9.30 0.92
N GLY A 49 0.42 9.79 0.53
CA GLY A 49 0.21 10.39 -0.78
C GLY A 49 -1.25 10.72 -1.00
N ARG A 50 -1.57 11.22 -2.21
CA ARG A 50 -2.96 11.41 -2.61
C ARG A 50 -3.66 10.06 -2.70
N GLY A 51 -4.95 10.04 -2.44
CA GLY A 51 -5.68 8.80 -2.51
C GLY A 51 -7.17 8.96 -2.28
N ILE A 52 -7.82 7.83 -2.06
CA ILE A 52 -9.25 7.76 -1.78
C ILE A 52 -9.54 6.85 -0.59
N ALA A 53 -10.68 7.09 0.04
CA ALA A 53 -11.28 6.16 0.99
C ALA A 53 -12.62 5.70 0.43
N VAL A 54 -12.83 4.39 0.40
CA VAL A 54 -14.02 3.75 -0.11
C VAL A 54 -14.76 3.11 1.05
N SER A 55 -15.97 3.57 1.33
CA SER A 55 -16.81 3.05 2.40
C SER A 55 -17.95 2.25 1.80
N MET A 56 -18.08 0.98 2.18
CA MET A 56 -19.14 0.09 1.73
C MET A 56 -20.09 -0.22 2.88
N TYR A 57 -21.37 0.11 2.69
CA TYR A 57 -22.42 -0.08 3.68
C TYR A 57 -23.34 -1.20 3.24
N ASP A 58 -23.72 -2.06 4.20
CA ASP A 58 -24.74 -3.07 3.95
C ASP A 58 -26.06 -2.42 3.55
N ALA A 59 -26.90 -3.14 2.80
CA ALA A 59 -28.23 -2.68 2.49
C ALA A 59 -29.06 -2.53 3.78
N ASP A 60 -29.94 -1.54 3.80
CA ASP A 60 -30.83 -1.32 4.93
C ASP A 60 -31.72 -2.57 5.13
N GLY A 61 -31.65 -3.17 6.33
CA GLY A 61 -32.39 -4.38 6.65
C GLY A 61 -31.93 -5.62 5.90
N GLY A 62 -30.67 -5.67 5.43
CA GLY A 62 -30.14 -6.78 4.66
C GLY A 62 -30.17 -8.10 5.42
N PHE A 63 -30.94 -9.07 4.88
CA PHE A 63 -31.08 -10.40 5.43
C PHE A 63 -30.47 -11.49 4.55
N VAL A 64 -30.23 -11.20 3.27
CA VAL A 64 -29.60 -12.13 2.34
C VAL A 64 -28.14 -11.75 2.13
N ASN A 65 -27.32 -12.75 1.76
CA ASN A 65 -25.87 -12.56 1.63
C ASN A 65 -25.50 -11.44 0.65
N GLU A 66 -26.25 -11.30 -0.45
CA GLU A 66 -25.99 -10.29 -1.46
C GLU A 66 -26.27 -8.86 -1.00
N GLU A 67 -27.04 -8.67 0.07
CA GLU A 67 -27.35 -7.37 0.67
C GLU A 67 -26.35 -6.94 1.75
N VAL A 68 -25.42 -7.81 2.09
CA VAL A 68 -24.35 -7.59 3.06
C VAL A 68 -23.01 -7.56 2.33
N VAL A 69 -22.14 -6.65 2.72
CA VAL A 69 -20.78 -6.60 2.15
C VAL A 69 -20.02 -7.86 2.51
N GLN A 70 -19.62 -8.63 1.49
CA GLN A 70 -18.92 -9.89 1.63
C GLN A 70 -17.43 -9.73 1.35
N GLU A 71 -16.63 -10.73 1.74
CA GLU A 71 -15.19 -10.78 1.45
C GLU A 71 -14.90 -10.64 -0.04
N LYS A 72 -15.73 -11.22 -0.89
CA LYS A 72 -15.57 -11.15 -2.34
C LYS A 72 -15.72 -9.71 -2.85
N ASP A 73 -16.65 -8.95 -2.29
CA ASP A 73 -16.86 -7.54 -2.66
C ASP A 73 -15.64 -6.70 -2.31
N ILE A 74 -15.06 -6.95 -1.15
CA ILE A 74 -13.83 -6.28 -0.69
C ILE A 74 -12.66 -6.63 -1.60
N ARG A 75 -12.50 -7.92 -1.94
CA ARG A 75 -11.43 -8.37 -2.84
C ARG A 75 -11.58 -7.76 -4.24
N ASP A 76 -12.80 -7.67 -4.75
CA ASP A 76 -13.06 -7.05 -6.05
C ASP A 76 -12.65 -5.59 -6.05
N VAL A 77 -12.99 -4.83 -5.01
CA VAL A 77 -12.57 -3.44 -4.85
C VAL A 77 -11.05 -3.32 -4.78
N VAL A 78 -10.41 -4.14 -3.96
CA VAL A 78 -8.95 -4.14 -3.80
C VAL A 78 -8.25 -4.44 -5.14
N ASN A 79 -8.72 -5.45 -5.87
CA ASN A 79 -8.14 -5.83 -7.14
C ASN A 79 -8.29 -4.72 -8.20
N GLU A 80 -9.45 -4.07 -8.25
CA GLU A 80 -9.67 -2.94 -9.16
C GLU A 80 -8.76 -1.75 -8.82
N LEU A 81 -8.59 -1.45 -7.53
CA LEU A 81 -7.72 -0.36 -7.10
C LEU A 81 -6.25 -0.64 -7.44
N PHE A 82 -5.77 -1.85 -7.23
CA PHE A 82 -4.41 -2.21 -7.63
C PHE A 82 -4.24 -2.17 -9.15
N ALA A 83 -5.21 -2.66 -9.91
CA ALA A 83 -5.19 -2.60 -11.37
C ALA A 83 -5.19 -1.15 -11.88
N ALA A 84 -5.79 -0.23 -11.15
CA ALA A 84 -5.82 1.20 -11.46
C ALA A 84 -4.56 1.96 -11.01
N GLY A 85 -3.57 1.27 -10.45
CA GLY A 85 -2.29 1.85 -10.09
C GLY A 85 -2.15 2.26 -8.63
N ALA A 86 -2.98 1.75 -7.73
CA ALA A 86 -2.80 2.02 -6.30
C ALA A 86 -1.41 1.56 -5.83
N GLN A 87 -0.71 2.45 -5.14
CA GLN A 87 0.62 2.16 -4.60
C GLN A 87 0.56 1.35 -3.31
N GLY A 88 -0.53 1.43 -2.59
CA GLY A 88 -0.78 0.67 -1.39
C GLY A 88 -2.23 0.79 -0.99
N ILE A 89 -2.72 -0.22 -0.27
CA ILE A 89 -4.12 -0.30 0.17
C ILE A 89 -4.16 -0.78 1.61
N GLU A 90 -5.10 -0.21 2.36
CA GLU A 90 -5.46 -0.61 3.72
C GLU A 90 -6.94 -0.95 3.74
N VAL A 91 -7.31 -2.03 4.42
CA VAL A 91 -8.71 -2.40 4.62
C VAL A 91 -8.97 -2.50 6.12
N GLY A 92 -9.88 -1.66 6.62
CA GLY A 92 -10.27 -1.68 8.03
C GLY A 92 -9.09 -1.44 9.00
N GLY A 93 -8.11 -0.67 8.61
CA GLY A 93 -6.92 -0.41 9.41
C GLY A 93 -5.77 -1.39 9.18
N GLN A 94 -5.95 -2.39 8.30
CA GLN A 94 -4.94 -3.40 8.01
C GLN A 94 -4.29 -3.16 6.66
N ARG A 95 -3.00 -2.85 6.65
CA ARG A 95 -2.22 -2.69 5.42
C ARG A 95 -2.11 -4.02 4.70
N LEU A 96 -2.43 -4.02 3.40
CA LEU A 96 -2.32 -5.22 2.58
C LEU A 96 -0.90 -5.42 2.07
N ILE A 97 -0.45 -6.66 2.12
CA ILE A 97 0.78 -7.14 1.50
C ILE A 97 0.44 -8.29 0.55
N ALA A 98 1.43 -8.79 -0.20
CA ALA A 98 1.20 -9.83 -1.19
C ALA A 98 0.58 -11.12 -0.61
N THR A 99 0.84 -11.40 0.66
CA THR A 99 0.32 -12.58 1.36
C THR A 99 -0.89 -12.29 2.25
N SER A 100 -1.45 -11.09 2.18
CA SER A 100 -2.63 -10.72 2.97
C SER A 100 -3.83 -11.58 2.61
N SER A 101 -4.63 -11.91 3.62
CA SER A 101 -5.89 -12.64 3.45
C SER A 101 -7.08 -11.74 3.80
N ILE A 102 -8.15 -11.90 3.04
CA ILE A 102 -9.45 -11.29 3.32
C ILE A 102 -10.46 -12.43 3.32
N ARG A 103 -11.08 -12.69 4.47
CA ARG A 103 -12.02 -13.81 4.61
C ARG A 103 -13.13 -13.49 5.59
N SER A 104 -14.21 -14.23 5.49
CA SER A 104 -15.33 -14.13 6.42
C SER A 104 -15.23 -15.23 7.48
N ALA A 105 -15.59 -14.88 8.71
CA ALA A 105 -15.70 -15.79 9.84
C ALA A 105 -17.01 -15.49 10.56
N GLY A 106 -18.09 -16.15 10.16
CA GLY A 106 -19.44 -15.81 10.61
C GLY A 106 -19.81 -14.38 10.18
N PRO A 107 -20.29 -13.53 11.09
CA PRO A 107 -20.64 -12.14 10.76
C PRO A 107 -19.40 -11.23 10.66
N GLN A 108 -18.21 -11.74 10.99
CA GLN A 108 -16.97 -10.96 10.99
C GLN A 108 -16.24 -11.08 9.66
N VAL A 109 -15.54 -10.00 9.29
CA VAL A 109 -14.58 -10.01 8.19
C VAL A 109 -13.19 -9.90 8.81
N LEU A 110 -12.30 -10.80 8.40
CA LEU A 110 -10.92 -10.85 8.87
C LEU A 110 -9.98 -10.42 7.75
N VAL A 111 -9.17 -9.40 8.03
CA VAL A 111 -8.09 -8.96 7.14
C VAL A 111 -6.78 -9.17 7.88
N ASN A 112 -5.83 -9.84 7.24
CA ASN A 112 -4.58 -10.25 7.90
C ASN A 112 -4.86 -11.05 9.19
N GLN A 113 -5.92 -11.86 9.18
CA GLN A 113 -6.40 -12.68 10.31
C GLN A 113 -6.91 -11.87 11.51
N ARG A 114 -7.18 -10.58 11.32
CA ARG A 114 -7.71 -9.69 12.36
C ARG A 114 -9.11 -9.21 12.00
N PRO A 115 -10.05 -9.19 12.95
CA PRO A 115 -11.37 -8.61 12.68
C PRO A 115 -11.25 -7.12 12.35
N ILE A 116 -12.00 -6.70 11.35
CA ILE A 116 -12.10 -5.29 10.97
C ILE A 116 -13.50 -4.76 11.25
N PRO A 117 -13.65 -3.44 11.44
CA PRO A 117 -14.98 -2.83 11.51
C PRO A 117 -15.76 -3.08 10.22
N VAL A 118 -17.05 -3.36 10.35
CA VAL A 118 -17.95 -3.56 9.21
C VAL A 118 -19.12 -2.59 9.28
N ASN A 119 -19.79 -2.40 8.15
CA ASN A 119 -20.93 -1.52 7.98
C ASN A 119 -20.68 -0.10 8.54
N PRO A 120 -19.71 0.66 7.97
CA PRO A 120 -19.08 0.37 6.68
C PRO A 120 -17.77 -0.43 6.79
N VAL A 121 -17.43 -1.11 5.72
CA VAL A 121 -16.06 -1.56 5.48
C VAL A 121 -15.33 -0.44 4.77
N VAL A 122 -14.25 0.05 5.34
CA VAL A 122 -13.49 1.17 4.79
C VAL A 122 -12.19 0.66 4.17
N THR A 123 -12.03 0.93 2.88
CA THR A 123 -10.81 0.64 2.12
C THR A 123 -10.15 1.95 1.74
N ARG A 124 -8.87 2.11 2.07
CA ARG A 124 -8.11 3.32 1.76
C ARG A 124 -6.97 2.96 0.81
N ALA A 125 -6.81 3.76 -0.23
CA ALA A 125 -5.81 3.51 -1.27
C ALA A 125 -5.05 4.79 -1.60
N VAL A 126 -3.73 4.68 -1.75
CA VAL A 126 -2.87 5.78 -2.19
C VAL A 126 -2.62 5.63 -3.69
N GLY A 127 -2.89 6.68 -4.44
CA GLY A 127 -2.74 6.75 -5.88
C GLY A 127 -3.47 7.97 -6.44
N ASP A 128 -3.61 8.05 -7.77
CA ASP A 128 -4.36 9.13 -8.40
C ASP A 128 -5.86 9.01 -8.05
N PRO A 129 -6.44 9.97 -7.31
CA PRO A 129 -7.81 9.85 -6.82
C PRO A 129 -8.84 9.71 -7.94
N GLN A 130 -8.67 10.43 -9.04
CA GLN A 130 -9.60 10.39 -10.17
C GLN A 130 -9.59 9.02 -10.85
N VAL A 131 -8.42 8.46 -11.10
CA VAL A 131 -8.26 7.16 -11.73
C VAL A 131 -8.79 6.05 -10.83
N LEU A 132 -8.45 6.10 -9.54
CA LEU A 132 -8.90 5.11 -8.56
C LEU A 132 -10.43 5.12 -8.42
N GLU A 133 -11.03 6.29 -8.30
CA GLU A 133 -12.48 6.40 -8.19
C GLU A 133 -13.20 5.89 -9.44
N SER A 134 -12.71 6.27 -10.62
CA SER A 134 -13.29 5.83 -11.90
C SER A 134 -13.23 4.31 -12.08
N SER A 135 -12.19 3.67 -11.56
CA SER A 135 -12.03 2.22 -11.66
C SER A 135 -13.13 1.44 -10.92
N LEU A 136 -13.82 2.09 -9.99
CA LEU A 136 -14.85 1.46 -9.16
C LEU A 136 -16.27 1.57 -9.73
N ASP A 137 -16.48 2.24 -10.86
CA ASP A 137 -17.81 2.53 -11.37
C ASP A 137 -18.64 1.27 -11.62
N LEU A 138 -18.06 0.25 -12.22
CA LEU A 138 -18.75 -1.02 -12.49
C LEU A 138 -19.13 -1.75 -11.19
N ILE A 139 -18.23 -1.79 -10.24
CA ILE A 139 -18.47 -2.42 -8.94
C ILE A 139 -19.57 -1.68 -8.18
N ARG A 140 -19.51 -0.34 -8.16
CA ARG A 140 -20.54 0.47 -7.51
C ARG A 140 -21.93 0.19 -8.09
N ASN A 141 -22.04 0.14 -9.41
CA ASN A 141 -23.30 -0.13 -10.08
C ASN A 141 -23.79 -1.55 -9.79
N SER A 142 -22.90 -2.53 -9.77
CA SER A 142 -23.24 -3.91 -9.45
C SER A 142 -23.74 -4.06 -8.02
N LEU A 143 -23.07 -3.46 -7.06
CA LEU A 143 -23.45 -3.52 -5.64
C LEU A 143 -24.73 -2.72 -5.35
N LYS A 144 -24.96 -1.64 -6.08
CA LYS A 144 -26.16 -0.82 -5.94
C LYS A 144 -27.45 -1.63 -6.20
N ARG A 145 -27.40 -2.62 -7.09
CA ARG A 145 -28.54 -3.51 -7.36
C ARG A 145 -29.01 -4.26 -6.12
N TRP A 146 -28.08 -4.53 -5.20
CA TRP A 146 -28.36 -5.23 -3.95
C TRP A 146 -28.58 -4.28 -2.77
N GLY A 147 -28.61 -2.97 -3.02
CA GLY A 147 -28.77 -1.96 -1.99
C GLY A 147 -27.52 -1.61 -1.22
N ILE A 148 -26.39 -2.18 -1.58
CA ILE A 148 -25.09 -1.83 -0.98
C ILE A 148 -24.66 -0.45 -1.46
N ARG A 149 -24.42 0.46 -0.51
CA ARG A 149 -23.99 1.82 -0.79
C ARG A 149 -22.48 1.90 -0.75
N VAL A 150 -21.88 2.47 -1.79
CA VAL A 150 -20.43 2.70 -1.89
C VAL A 150 -20.19 4.20 -1.94
N GLU A 151 -19.53 4.73 -0.93
CA GLU A 151 -19.16 6.13 -0.85
C GLU A 151 -17.67 6.28 -1.02
N VAL A 152 -17.23 7.27 -1.81
CA VAL A 152 -15.83 7.53 -2.09
C VAL A 152 -15.50 8.97 -1.68
N GLU A 153 -14.45 9.11 -0.86
CA GLU A 153 -13.86 10.41 -0.52
C GLU A 153 -12.46 10.51 -1.10
N ARG A 154 -12.13 11.67 -1.66
CA ARG A 154 -10.79 11.97 -2.17
C ARG A 154 -9.98 12.72 -1.13
N TYR A 155 -8.70 12.39 -1.02
CA TYR A 155 -7.76 13.03 -0.10
C TYR A 155 -6.52 13.52 -0.84
N ASP A 156 -6.09 14.75 -0.54
CA ASP A 156 -4.83 15.29 -1.04
C ASP A 156 -3.63 14.67 -0.32
N SER A 157 -3.83 14.25 0.92
CA SER A 157 -2.83 13.56 1.72
C SER A 157 -3.49 12.50 2.57
N LEU A 158 -3.13 11.26 2.32
CA LEU A 158 -3.62 10.08 2.99
C LEU A 158 -2.42 9.27 3.45
N SER A 159 -2.42 8.84 4.71
CA SER A 159 -1.34 8.01 5.25
C SER A 159 -1.85 6.62 5.59
N LEU A 160 -1.19 5.62 5.05
CA LEU A 160 -1.47 4.21 5.37
C LEU A 160 -0.44 3.70 6.36
N PRO A 161 -0.85 2.92 7.38
CA PRO A 161 0.09 2.32 8.31
C PRO A 161 0.92 1.22 7.64
N PRO A 162 2.04 0.80 8.24
CA PRO A 162 2.73 -0.40 7.78
C PRO A 162 1.95 -1.66 8.15
N TYR A 163 2.22 -2.76 7.44
CA TYR A 163 1.72 -4.07 7.81
C TYR A 163 2.23 -4.45 9.22
N ARG A 164 1.33 -5.00 10.02
CA ARG A 164 1.66 -5.51 11.36
C ARG A 164 1.64 -7.04 11.32
N ALA A 165 2.79 -7.62 11.56
CA ALA A 165 2.89 -9.05 11.82
C ALA A 165 2.19 -9.39 13.14
N GLN A 166 1.69 -10.62 13.25
CA GLN A 166 1.06 -11.11 14.47
C GLN A 166 2.08 -11.35 15.57
#